data_75bcbee6d10c87c79c074550bca6dad7
#
_entry.id   75bcbee6d10c87c79c074550bca6dad7
#
_cell.length_a   1.000
_cell.length_b   1.000
_cell.length_c   1.000
_cell.angle_alpha   90.00
_cell.angle_beta   90.00
_cell.angle_gamma   90.00
#
_symmetry.space_group_name_H-M   'P 1'
#
loop_
_entity.id
_entity.type
_entity.pdbx_description
1 polymer ?
#
loop_
_entity_poly.entity_id
_entity_poly.type
_entity_poly.pdbx_seq_one_letter_code
_entity_poly.pdbx_strand_id
1 'polypeptide(L)'
;VLGKGRGYHSPVFWGLCGLLLACFCFGGSARADVGALIFLRPLAIVLLGFGLVRLTIDDIRAHAFAFSLAFVILGMLLLQLVPLPPVFWQALPGRDLVAQIDQTAGLGTIWRPFSLVPSGTRNAFFAALVPFAALVLGSQLSHRERRLLLPVILLAIGVTALIGLLQTLGPAEGPLYFYAITNNGASVGIFANRNHQAVLLAIALPMLWVFLSQNRLQRYLGVLLGIFIGLLVLVTGSRSGLLCAILALVLLPFLTLKPADQPIKSTGQVLRVAPWILLTGLGLIFAGFALWLGRAIAWERLQESTAEGEWRLAALPVVRDMIMQYFPAGGGAGSFAELYQRSEPDSLLTNAYFNHAHNDWLEVLVTDGVAGAAILLAAVLAYCRGVKRALASGLFPRDRGEQYQRLGLVVVALLALASISDYPLRTPFLACVFVLAVLWMPHSVGGRISQEPGLPSAP
;
A
#
# COMPACT_ATOMS: atom_id res chain seq x y z
N VAL A 1 -26.15 -33.72 -13.85
CA VAL A 1 -27.06 -32.58 -14.10
C VAL A 1 -27.62 -32.14 -12.77
N LEU A 2 -26.93 -31.31 -12.02
CA LEU A 2 -27.47 -30.62 -10.86
C LEU A 2 -27.34 -29.11 -11.10
N GLY A 3 -28.49 -28.42 -11.00
CA GLY A 3 -28.74 -27.07 -11.44
C GLY A 3 -27.71 -26.04 -10.97
N LYS A 4 -27.34 -25.14 -11.87
CA LYS A 4 -26.68 -23.87 -11.57
C LYS A 4 -27.62 -23.05 -10.67
N GLY A 5 -27.51 -23.26 -9.35
CA GLY A 5 -28.17 -22.49 -8.30
C GLY A 5 -27.55 -21.09 -8.22
N ARG A 6 -28.41 -20.14 -7.94
CA ARG A 6 -28.22 -18.71 -7.66
C ARG A 6 -26.85 -18.40 -7.03
N GLY A 7 -26.20 -17.41 -7.56
CA GLY A 7 -24.90 -16.84 -7.29
C GLY A 7 -24.45 -16.66 -5.84
N TYR A 8 -24.09 -17.73 -5.18
CA TYR A 8 -23.33 -17.64 -3.94
C TYR A 8 -21.86 -17.40 -4.26
N HIS A 9 -21.26 -16.36 -3.67
CA HIS A 9 -19.84 -16.12 -3.72
C HIS A 9 -19.09 -17.26 -3.00
N SER A 10 -17.84 -17.52 -3.44
CA SER A 10 -17.02 -18.58 -2.85
C SER A 10 -16.74 -18.30 -1.37
N PRO A 11 -16.57 -19.36 -0.54
CA PRO A 11 -16.15 -19.17 0.85
C PRO A 11 -14.83 -18.41 0.97
N VAL A 12 -13.94 -18.52 -0.04
CA VAL A 12 -12.67 -17.81 -0.10
C VAL A 12 -12.89 -16.30 -0.26
N PHE A 13 -13.89 -15.89 -1.06
CA PHE A 13 -14.28 -14.49 -1.19
C PHE A 13 -14.71 -13.90 0.16
N TRP A 14 -15.56 -14.60 0.90
CA TRP A 14 -15.99 -14.16 2.23
C TRP A 14 -14.84 -14.17 3.25
N GLY A 15 -13.93 -15.15 3.17
CA GLY A 15 -12.71 -15.18 3.97
C GLY A 15 -11.83 -13.93 3.72
N LEU A 16 -11.65 -13.55 2.46
CA LEU A 16 -10.90 -12.34 2.12
C LEU A 16 -11.63 -11.07 2.57
N CYS A 17 -12.95 -10.97 2.40
CA CYS A 17 -13.73 -9.84 2.93
C CYS A 17 -13.61 -9.75 4.46
N GLY A 18 -13.63 -10.87 5.17
CA GLY A 18 -13.40 -10.94 6.61
C GLY A 18 -12.00 -10.47 7.01
N LEU A 19 -10.96 -10.85 6.26
CA LEU A 19 -9.60 -10.36 6.46
C LEU A 19 -9.50 -8.85 6.24
N LEU A 20 -10.10 -8.32 5.16
CA LEU A 20 -10.12 -6.89 4.88
C LEU A 20 -10.86 -6.11 5.96
N LEU A 21 -11.98 -6.63 6.45
CA LEU A 21 -12.72 -6.02 7.57
C LEU A 21 -11.87 -6.01 8.85
N ALA A 22 -11.18 -7.10 9.16
CA ALA A 22 -10.29 -7.16 10.31
C ALA A 22 -9.10 -6.19 10.16
N CYS A 23 -8.50 -6.11 8.97
CA CYS A 23 -7.47 -5.11 8.69
C CYS A 23 -8.01 -3.67 8.79
N PHE A 24 -9.25 -3.42 8.38
CA PHE A 24 -9.91 -2.13 8.54
C PHE A 24 -10.09 -1.77 10.01
N CYS A 25 -10.56 -2.70 10.85
CA CYS A 25 -10.79 -2.45 12.27
C CYS A 25 -9.51 -2.40 13.12
N PHE A 26 -8.49 -3.19 12.76
CA PHE A 26 -7.33 -3.45 13.62
C PHE A 26 -5.97 -3.15 12.96
N GLY A 27 -5.94 -2.86 11.66
CA GLY A 27 -4.73 -2.79 10.85
C GLY A 27 -4.34 -1.39 10.36
N GLY A 28 -4.73 -0.33 11.06
CA GLY A 28 -4.43 1.06 10.67
C GLY A 28 -3.11 1.61 11.23
N SER A 29 -2.35 0.84 12.02
CA SER A 29 -1.05 1.25 12.55
C SER A 29 0.08 0.35 12.04
N ALA A 30 1.27 0.93 11.87
CA ALA A 30 2.50 0.22 11.53
C ALA A 30 3.31 -0.21 12.78
N ARG A 31 2.91 0.22 13.99
CA ARG A 31 3.63 -0.05 15.22
C ARG A 31 3.47 -1.50 15.68
N ALA A 32 4.55 -2.07 16.20
CA ALA A 32 4.60 -3.46 16.67
C ALA A 32 3.86 -3.69 18.00
N ASP A 33 3.72 -2.64 18.81
CA ASP A 33 3.19 -2.66 20.17
C ASP A 33 1.68 -2.40 20.26
N VAL A 34 0.98 -2.33 19.12
CA VAL A 34 -0.46 -2.11 19.07
C VAL A 34 -1.22 -3.36 19.51
N GLY A 35 -2.02 -3.25 20.59
CA GLY A 35 -2.79 -4.36 21.15
C GLY A 35 -3.77 -5.02 20.17
N ALA A 36 -4.29 -4.29 19.18
CA ALA A 36 -5.18 -4.82 18.15
C ALA A 36 -4.55 -5.95 17.30
N LEU A 37 -3.21 -6.02 17.23
CA LEU A 37 -2.50 -7.09 16.51
C LEU A 37 -2.71 -8.47 17.15
N ILE A 38 -3.06 -8.54 18.44
CA ILE A 38 -3.42 -9.79 19.13
C ILE A 38 -4.63 -10.47 18.49
N PHE A 39 -5.55 -9.70 17.91
CA PHE A 39 -6.72 -10.23 17.19
C PHE A 39 -6.43 -10.42 15.71
N LEU A 40 -5.78 -9.44 15.07
CA LEU A 40 -5.56 -9.44 13.62
C LEU A 40 -4.66 -10.60 13.16
N ARG A 41 -3.52 -10.81 13.83
CA ARG A 41 -2.53 -11.82 13.39
C ARG A 41 -3.03 -13.25 13.51
N PRO A 42 -3.63 -13.70 14.63
CA PRO A 42 -4.21 -15.04 14.70
C PRO A 42 -5.31 -15.25 13.66
N LEU A 43 -6.19 -14.27 13.45
CA LEU A 43 -7.22 -14.37 12.41
C LEU A 43 -6.61 -14.50 11.02
N ALA A 44 -5.58 -13.71 10.70
CA ALA A 44 -4.88 -13.81 9.41
C ALA A 44 -4.23 -15.20 9.23
N ILE A 45 -3.64 -15.78 10.28
CA ILE A 45 -3.05 -17.12 10.25
C ILE A 45 -4.13 -18.20 10.02
N VAL A 46 -5.28 -18.09 10.68
CA VAL A 46 -6.41 -19.03 10.47
C VAL A 46 -6.92 -18.94 9.04
N LEU A 47 -7.12 -17.71 8.52
CA LEU A 47 -7.57 -17.48 7.16
C LEU A 47 -6.51 -17.90 6.12
N LEU A 48 -5.22 -17.72 6.43
CA LEU A 48 -4.12 -18.23 5.63
C LEU A 48 -4.19 -19.76 5.54
N GLY A 49 -4.31 -20.46 6.68
CA GLY A 49 -4.47 -21.92 6.73
C GLY A 49 -5.68 -22.39 5.92
N PHE A 50 -6.83 -21.73 6.08
CA PHE A 50 -8.03 -21.99 5.28
C PHE A 50 -7.78 -21.81 3.77
N GLY A 51 -7.06 -20.74 3.36
CA GLY A 51 -6.70 -20.49 1.97
C GLY A 51 -5.73 -21.54 1.43
N LEU A 52 -4.69 -21.90 2.20
CA LEU A 52 -3.67 -22.87 1.78
C LEU A 52 -4.25 -24.27 1.50
N VAL A 53 -5.22 -24.72 2.28
CA VAL A 53 -5.91 -26.02 2.05
C VAL A 53 -6.65 -26.05 0.71
N ARG A 54 -7.04 -24.90 0.17
CA ARG A 54 -7.79 -24.76 -1.10
C ARG A 54 -6.93 -24.32 -2.27
N LEU A 55 -5.71 -23.85 -1.99
CA LEU A 55 -4.80 -23.31 -2.99
C LEU A 55 -4.37 -24.40 -3.97
N THR A 56 -4.52 -24.15 -5.26
CA THR A 56 -4.09 -25.05 -6.32
C THR A 56 -2.77 -24.60 -6.96
N ILE A 57 -2.09 -25.54 -7.60
CA ILE A 57 -0.86 -25.22 -8.35
C ILE A 57 -1.16 -24.22 -9.49
N ASP A 58 -2.34 -24.27 -10.06
CA ASP A 58 -2.73 -23.36 -11.14
C ASP A 58 -2.94 -21.92 -10.61
N ASP A 59 -3.47 -21.74 -9.41
CA ASP A 59 -3.55 -20.42 -8.75
C ASP A 59 -2.15 -19.82 -8.52
N ILE A 60 -1.20 -20.67 -8.06
CA ILE A 60 0.20 -20.27 -7.86
C ILE A 60 0.83 -19.89 -9.21
N ARG A 61 0.65 -20.71 -10.25
CA ARG A 61 1.20 -20.47 -11.59
C ARG A 61 0.63 -19.21 -12.21
N ALA A 62 -0.68 -18.95 -12.05
CA ALA A 62 -1.34 -17.75 -12.54
C ALA A 62 -0.73 -16.47 -11.94
N HIS A 63 -0.23 -16.53 -10.71
CA HIS A 63 0.38 -15.41 -9.97
C HIS A 63 1.82 -15.71 -9.54
N ALA A 64 2.56 -16.49 -10.35
CA ALA A 64 3.87 -17.06 -9.98
C ALA A 64 4.87 -16.01 -9.46
N PHE A 65 4.96 -14.85 -10.09
CA PHE A 65 5.88 -13.80 -9.65
C PHE A 65 5.54 -13.29 -8.24
N ALA A 66 4.25 -13.04 -7.96
CA ALA A 66 3.81 -12.55 -6.65
C ALA A 66 4.08 -13.60 -5.55
N PHE A 67 3.79 -14.88 -5.82
CA PHE A 67 4.10 -15.96 -4.89
C PHE A 67 5.62 -16.14 -4.70
N SER A 68 6.41 -16.12 -5.77
CA SER A 68 7.87 -16.23 -5.66
C SER A 68 8.44 -15.10 -4.81
N LEU A 69 8.00 -13.86 -5.03
CA LEU A 69 8.45 -12.72 -4.25
C LEU A 69 8.04 -12.83 -2.78
N ALA A 70 6.80 -13.24 -2.50
CA ALA A 70 6.31 -13.47 -1.15
C ALA A 70 7.10 -14.58 -0.43
N PHE A 71 7.38 -15.70 -1.10
CA PHE A 71 8.19 -16.77 -0.53
C PHE A 71 9.64 -16.35 -0.29
N VAL A 72 10.23 -15.56 -1.18
CA VAL A 72 11.58 -15.01 -0.99
C VAL A 72 11.62 -14.09 0.23
N ILE A 73 10.63 -13.19 0.37
CA ILE A 73 10.53 -12.29 1.53
C ILE A 73 10.36 -13.11 2.82
N LEU A 74 9.40 -14.03 2.89
CA LEU A 74 9.17 -14.84 4.09
C LEU A 74 10.39 -15.72 4.42
N GLY A 75 11.01 -16.32 3.40
CA GLY A 75 12.24 -17.12 3.56
C GLY A 75 13.40 -16.27 4.07
N MET A 76 13.59 -15.06 3.56
CA MET A 76 14.60 -14.11 4.04
C MET A 76 14.38 -13.75 5.52
N LEU A 77 13.13 -13.43 5.90
CA LEU A 77 12.79 -13.13 7.30
C LEU A 77 13.09 -14.31 8.24
N LEU A 78 12.80 -15.53 7.81
CA LEU A 78 13.14 -16.75 8.59
C LEU A 78 14.65 -16.96 8.66
N LEU A 79 15.38 -16.81 7.55
CA LEU A 79 16.83 -16.95 7.51
C LEU A 79 17.54 -15.94 8.42
N GLN A 80 17.01 -14.72 8.53
CA GLN A 80 17.55 -13.70 9.43
C GLN A 80 17.40 -14.06 10.91
N LEU A 81 16.54 -15.02 11.27
CA LEU A 81 16.37 -15.52 12.63
C LEU A 81 17.25 -16.72 12.94
N VAL A 82 17.91 -17.32 11.94
CA VAL A 82 18.79 -18.47 12.14
C VAL A 82 20.04 -18.04 12.91
N PRO A 83 20.37 -18.72 14.03
CA PRO A 83 21.60 -18.46 14.74
C PRO A 83 22.82 -18.86 13.88
N LEU A 84 23.80 -17.97 13.80
CA LEU A 84 25.06 -18.18 13.12
C LEU A 84 26.19 -18.41 14.12
N PRO A 85 27.19 -19.26 13.80
CA PRO A 85 28.41 -19.38 14.58
C PRO A 85 29.14 -18.02 14.70
N PRO A 86 29.91 -17.79 15.79
CA PRO A 86 30.64 -16.53 16.02
C PRO A 86 31.48 -16.07 14.82
N VAL A 87 32.18 -16.98 14.19
CA VAL A 87 33.05 -16.70 13.02
C VAL A 87 32.24 -16.04 11.87
N PHE A 88 31.01 -16.43 11.65
CA PHE A 88 30.18 -15.88 10.59
C PHE A 88 29.47 -14.58 10.99
N TRP A 89 28.79 -14.55 12.17
CA TRP A 89 28.03 -13.36 12.53
C TRP A 89 28.93 -12.17 12.87
N GLN A 90 30.12 -12.41 13.49
CA GLN A 90 31.08 -11.35 13.82
C GLN A 90 31.76 -10.75 12.57
N ALA A 91 31.86 -11.52 11.48
CA ALA A 91 32.39 -11.03 10.20
C ALA A 91 31.40 -10.14 9.42
N LEU A 92 30.14 -10.09 9.83
CA LEU A 92 29.14 -9.25 9.16
C LEU A 92 29.35 -7.77 9.51
N PRO A 93 29.17 -6.83 8.56
CA PRO A 93 29.30 -5.39 8.82
C PRO A 93 28.39 -4.89 9.95
N GLY A 94 28.90 -3.96 10.77
CA GLY A 94 28.16 -3.31 11.85
C GLY A 94 27.90 -4.17 13.09
N ARG A 95 28.63 -5.31 13.25
CA ARG A 95 28.52 -6.21 14.42
C ARG A 95 29.61 -5.98 15.46
N ASP A 96 30.57 -5.10 15.19
CA ASP A 96 31.74 -4.88 16.03
C ASP A 96 31.38 -4.57 17.50
N LEU A 97 30.40 -3.69 17.72
CA LEU A 97 29.97 -3.34 19.07
C LEU A 97 29.38 -4.53 19.82
N VAL A 98 28.54 -5.33 19.14
CA VAL A 98 27.93 -6.52 19.76
C VAL A 98 29.03 -7.54 20.08
N ALA A 99 30.01 -7.71 19.19
CA ALA A 99 31.15 -8.59 19.44
C ALA A 99 32.00 -8.12 20.63
N GLN A 100 32.25 -6.81 20.78
CA GLN A 100 32.96 -6.23 21.91
C GLN A 100 32.20 -6.43 23.24
N ILE A 101 30.86 -6.21 23.23
CA ILE A 101 30.00 -6.44 24.41
C ILE A 101 30.08 -7.92 24.81
N ASP A 102 29.96 -8.85 23.87
CA ASP A 102 30.02 -10.28 24.14
C ASP A 102 31.40 -10.70 24.69
N GLN A 103 32.47 -10.17 24.13
CA GLN A 103 33.83 -10.40 24.66
C GLN A 103 33.96 -9.91 26.09
N THR A 104 33.51 -8.68 26.38
CA THR A 104 33.59 -8.10 27.73
C THR A 104 32.76 -8.88 28.74
N ALA A 105 31.62 -9.41 28.29
CA ALA A 105 30.72 -10.23 29.11
C ALA A 105 31.15 -11.71 29.20
N GLY A 106 32.27 -12.12 28.58
CA GLY A 106 32.71 -13.52 28.54
C GLY A 106 31.83 -14.42 27.65
N LEU A 107 31.08 -13.84 26.71
CA LEU A 107 30.14 -14.52 25.81
C LEU A 107 30.69 -14.66 24.39
N GLY A 108 31.99 -14.57 24.16
CA GLY A 108 32.60 -14.52 22.83
C GLY A 108 32.39 -15.74 21.92
N THR A 109 31.84 -16.84 22.45
CA THR A 109 31.52 -18.08 21.71
C THR A 109 30.05 -18.28 21.43
N ILE A 110 29.23 -17.28 21.74
CA ILE A 110 27.76 -17.37 21.62
C ILE A 110 27.32 -17.33 20.14
N TRP A 111 26.40 -18.20 19.76
CA TRP A 111 25.71 -18.13 18.47
C TRP A 111 24.66 -17.05 18.52
N ARG A 112 24.63 -16.19 17.50
CA ARG A 112 23.65 -15.12 17.39
C ARG A 112 22.91 -15.17 16.05
N PRO A 113 21.61 -14.80 16.04
CA PRO A 113 20.89 -14.65 14.79
C PRO A 113 21.57 -13.67 13.84
N PHE A 114 21.33 -13.85 12.53
CA PHE A 114 21.77 -12.88 11.51
C PHE A 114 21.24 -11.47 11.84
N SER A 115 19.97 -11.35 12.24
CA SER A 115 19.36 -10.09 12.65
C SER A 115 19.95 -9.59 13.97
N LEU A 116 20.31 -8.29 14.02
CA LEU A 116 20.73 -7.60 15.23
C LEU A 116 19.58 -7.41 16.23
N VAL A 117 18.33 -7.40 15.74
CA VAL A 117 17.12 -7.26 16.55
C VAL A 117 16.14 -8.40 16.23
N PRO A 118 16.37 -9.62 16.75
CA PRO A 118 15.54 -10.79 16.41
C PRO A 118 14.07 -10.65 16.77
N SER A 119 13.74 -9.85 17.81
CA SER A 119 12.36 -9.52 18.18
C SER A 119 11.65 -8.70 17.09
N GLY A 120 12.34 -7.71 16.52
CA GLY A 120 11.86 -6.91 15.39
C GLY A 120 11.64 -7.76 14.16
N THR A 121 12.58 -8.68 13.84
CA THR A 121 12.46 -9.57 12.68
C THR A 121 11.32 -10.57 12.85
N ARG A 122 11.11 -11.14 14.04
CA ARG A 122 9.91 -11.96 14.33
C ARG A 122 8.63 -11.18 14.14
N ASN A 123 8.59 -9.93 14.62
CA ASN A 123 7.45 -9.05 14.40
C ASN A 123 7.20 -8.80 12.91
N ALA A 124 8.24 -8.52 12.12
CA ALA A 124 8.14 -8.34 10.67
C ALA A 124 7.64 -9.61 9.95
N PHE A 125 8.09 -10.79 10.38
CA PHE A 125 7.60 -12.07 9.84
C PHE A 125 6.08 -12.23 10.09
N PHE A 126 5.61 -12.05 11.32
CA PHE A 126 4.18 -12.15 11.61
C PHE A 126 3.35 -11.06 10.92
N ALA A 127 3.90 -9.86 10.75
CA ALA A 127 3.24 -8.79 9.99
C ALA A 127 3.09 -9.17 8.51
N ALA A 128 4.11 -9.80 7.90
CA ALA A 128 4.09 -10.24 6.51
C ALA A 128 3.06 -11.36 6.22
N LEU A 129 2.66 -12.14 7.23
CA LEU A 129 1.63 -13.17 7.07
C LEU A 129 0.26 -12.58 6.74
N VAL A 130 -0.04 -11.34 7.13
CA VAL A 130 -1.33 -10.70 6.84
C VAL A 130 -1.51 -10.43 5.33
N PRO A 131 -0.61 -9.70 4.64
CA PRO A 131 -0.70 -9.53 3.19
C PRO A 131 -0.47 -10.86 2.44
N PHE A 132 0.28 -11.81 2.99
CA PHE A 132 0.42 -13.14 2.40
C PHE A 132 -0.91 -13.91 2.44
N ALA A 133 -1.69 -13.82 3.51
CA ALA A 133 -3.04 -14.37 3.56
C ALA A 133 -3.95 -13.72 2.50
N ALA A 134 -3.85 -12.40 2.29
CA ALA A 134 -4.58 -11.72 1.22
C ALA A 134 -4.16 -12.19 -0.17
N LEU A 135 -2.86 -12.48 -0.40
CA LEU A 135 -2.37 -13.05 -1.65
C LEU A 135 -2.95 -14.46 -1.90
N VAL A 136 -2.85 -15.33 -0.90
CA VAL A 136 -3.35 -16.73 -0.99
C VAL A 136 -4.85 -16.77 -1.23
N LEU A 137 -5.64 -15.99 -0.51
CA LEU A 137 -7.09 -15.94 -0.69
C LEU A 137 -7.46 -15.26 -2.02
N GLY A 138 -6.83 -14.14 -2.34
CA GLY A 138 -7.13 -13.34 -3.52
C GLY A 138 -6.77 -14.01 -4.84
N SER A 139 -5.72 -14.85 -4.87
CA SER A 139 -5.30 -15.59 -6.06
C SER A 139 -6.34 -16.62 -6.51
N GLN A 140 -7.10 -17.20 -5.58
CA GLN A 140 -8.12 -18.23 -5.83
C GLN A 140 -9.47 -17.64 -6.32
N LEU A 141 -9.63 -16.31 -6.28
CA LEU A 141 -10.87 -15.68 -6.68
C LEU A 141 -11.06 -15.67 -8.20
N SER A 142 -12.29 -15.90 -8.64
CA SER A 142 -12.68 -15.66 -10.03
C SER A 142 -12.52 -14.19 -10.42
N HIS A 143 -12.41 -13.90 -11.72
CA HIS A 143 -12.35 -12.53 -12.23
C HIS A 143 -13.55 -11.68 -11.76
N ARG A 144 -14.75 -12.25 -11.65
CA ARG A 144 -15.94 -11.59 -11.17
C ARG A 144 -15.81 -11.22 -9.70
N GLU A 145 -15.38 -12.14 -8.84
CA GLU A 145 -15.20 -11.90 -7.40
C GLU A 145 -14.09 -10.88 -7.14
N ARG A 146 -12.98 -10.93 -7.87
CA ARG A 146 -11.92 -9.91 -7.78
C ARG A 146 -12.40 -8.51 -8.13
N ARG A 147 -13.33 -8.36 -9.10
CA ARG A 147 -13.95 -7.08 -9.41
C ARG A 147 -14.86 -6.58 -8.29
N LEU A 148 -15.52 -7.48 -7.56
CA LEU A 148 -16.39 -7.14 -6.43
C LEU A 148 -15.62 -6.64 -5.20
N LEU A 149 -14.31 -6.87 -5.12
CA LEU A 149 -13.48 -6.28 -4.07
C LEU A 149 -13.36 -4.75 -4.20
N LEU A 150 -13.49 -4.21 -5.41
CA LEU A 150 -13.43 -2.76 -5.62
C LEU A 150 -14.51 -2.00 -4.84
N PRO A 151 -15.82 -2.30 -4.94
CA PRO A 151 -16.83 -1.64 -4.10
C PRO A 151 -16.66 -1.92 -2.61
N VAL A 152 -16.12 -3.08 -2.20
CA VAL A 152 -15.82 -3.37 -0.79
C VAL A 152 -14.74 -2.41 -0.26
N ILE A 153 -13.66 -2.24 -1.02
CA ILE A 153 -12.59 -1.28 -0.65
C ILE A 153 -13.13 0.15 -0.65
N LEU A 154 -13.90 0.54 -1.66
CA LEU A 154 -14.51 1.88 -1.74
C LEU A 154 -15.44 2.16 -0.56
N LEU A 155 -16.22 1.16 -0.11
CA LEU A 155 -17.04 1.29 1.10
C LEU A 155 -16.17 1.54 2.34
N ALA A 156 -15.09 0.77 2.51
CA ALA A 156 -14.13 0.97 3.60
C ALA A 156 -13.49 2.37 3.54
N ILE A 157 -13.13 2.84 2.34
CA ILE A 157 -12.60 4.20 2.14
C ILE A 157 -13.67 5.25 2.50
N GLY A 158 -14.92 5.06 2.12
CA GLY A 158 -16.01 5.96 2.48
C GLY A 158 -16.21 6.09 3.98
N VAL A 159 -16.15 4.96 4.70
CA VAL A 159 -16.26 4.96 6.17
C VAL A 159 -15.06 5.67 6.82
N THR A 160 -13.83 5.36 6.41
CA THR A 160 -12.66 6.04 6.97
C THR A 160 -12.60 7.52 6.62
N ALA A 161 -13.10 7.92 5.44
CA ALA A 161 -13.25 9.31 5.04
C ALA A 161 -14.24 10.06 5.95
N LEU A 162 -15.38 9.43 6.28
CA LEU A 162 -16.35 9.98 7.22
C LEU A 162 -15.76 10.12 8.63
N ILE A 163 -15.06 9.10 9.12
CA ILE A 163 -14.36 9.16 10.42
C ILE A 163 -13.35 10.32 10.40
N GLY A 164 -12.53 10.44 9.36
CA GLY A 164 -11.55 11.53 9.22
C GLY A 164 -12.20 12.92 9.20
N LEU A 165 -13.38 13.05 8.56
CA LEU A 165 -14.17 14.28 8.59
C LEU A 165 -14.66 14.59 10.01
N LEU A 166 -15.20 13.61 10.72
CA LEU A 166 -15.67 13.76 12.10
C LEU A 166 -14.52 14.10 13.06
N GLN A 167 -13.33 13.54 12.86
CA GLN A 167 -12.12 13.90 13.61
C GLN A 167 -11.74 15.38 13.42
N THR A 168 -11.93 15.92 12.21
CA THR A 168 -11.64 17.34 11.92
C THR A 168 -12.64 18.29 12.55
N LEU A 169 -13.91 17.86 12.69
CA LEU A 169 -14.99 18.66 13.27
C LEU A 169 -15.09 18.50 14.79
N GLY A 170 -14.48 17.45 15.33
CA GLY A 170 -14.49 17.11 16.76
C GLY A 170 -13.28 17.62 17.55
N PRO A 171 -13.17 17.24 18.81
CA PRO A 171 -11.98 17.58 19.62
C PRO A 171 -10.73 16.89 19.08
N ALA A 172 -9.57 17.54 19.31
CA ALA A 172 -8.27 17.02 18.87
C ALA A 172 -7.90 15.66 19.50
N GLU A 173 -8.49 15.34 20.65
CA GLU A 173 -8.37 14.07 21.35
C GLU A 173 -9.76 13.50 21.60
N GLY A 174 -9.95 12.19 21.47
CA GLY A 174 -11.25 11.59 21.72
C GLY A 174 -11.41 10.17 21.15
N PRO A 175 -12.60 9.58 21.29
CA PRO A 175 -12.85 8.18 20.98
C PRO A 175 -12.75 7.82 19.50
N LEU A 176 -12.68 8.83 18.61
CA LEU A 176 -12.46 8.60 17.18
C LEU A 176 -10.99 8.38 16.81
N TYR A 177 -10.04 8.62 17.73
CA TYR A 177 -8.63 8.29 17.55
C TYR A 177 -8.33 6.93 18.19
N PHE A 178 -8.18 5.91 17.34
CA PHE A 178 -8.16 4.50 17.75
C PHE A 178 -6.80 4.01 18.30
N TYR A 179 -5.75 4.85 18.21
CA TYR A 179 -4.40 4.49 18.62
C TYR A 179 -3.87 5.49 19.64
N ALA A 180 -3.20 4.99 20.68
CA ALA A 180 -2.61 5.83 21.72
C ALA A 180 -1.54 6.79 21.15
N ILE A 181 -0.82 6.36 20.12
CA ILE A 181 0.15 7.18 19.39
C ILE A 181 -0.40 7.41 17.99
N THR A 182 -0.85 8.62 17.73
CA THR A 182 -1.48 9.05 16.48
C THR A 182 -1.26 10.53 16.23
N ASN A 183 -1.53 11.02 15.02
CA ASN A 183 -1.56 12.46 14.74
C ASN A 183 -2.88 13.07 15.27
N ASN A 184 -2.94 13.36 16.55
CA ASN A 184 -4.09 13.99 17.20
C ASN A 184 -4.43 15.33 16.55
N GLY A 185 -5.72 15.66 16.46
CA GLY A 185 -6.21 16.88 15.79
C GLY A 185 -6.16 16.83 14.26
N ALA A 186 -5.56 15.80 13.65
CA ALA A 186 -5.57 15.62 12.19
C ALA A 186 -6.62 14.61 11.74
N SER A 187 -7.02 14.68 10.46
CA SER A 187 -7.87 13.69 9.80
C SER A 187 -7.07 12.41 9.51
N VAL A 188 -7.05 11.47 10.43
CA VAL A 188 -6.32 10.20 10.32
C VAL A 188 -7.24 9.04 9.91
N GLY A 189 -8.57 9.20 9.98
CA GLY A 189 -9.53 8.12 9.73
C GLY A 189 -9.31 6.93 10.66
N ILE A 190 -9.16 5.74 10.09
CA ILE A 190 -8.84 4.51 10.83
C ILE A 190 -7.34 4.34 11.12
N PHE A 191 -6.49 5.24 10.63
CA PHE A 191 -5.04 5.10 10.76
C PHE A 191 -4.50 5.83 11.99
N ALA A 192 -3.28 5.48 12.38
CA ALA A 192 -2.48 6.23 13.34
C ALA A 192 -1.77 7.43 12.69
N ASN A 193 -1.66 7.46 11.36
CA ASN A 193 -0.89 8.44 10.60
C ASN A 193 -1.75 9.10 9.51
N ARG A 194 -1.81 10.44 9.51
CA ARG A 194 -2.55 11.25 8.53
C ARG A 194 -2.08 11.02 7.09
N ASN A 195 -0.79 10.69 6.88
CA ASN A 195 -0.27 10.41 5.55
C ASN A 195 -0.85 9.11 4.97
N HIS A 196 -1.03 8.07 5.80
CA HIS A 196 -1.66 6.82 5.38
C HIS A 196 -3.12 7.02 4.98
N GLN A 197 -3.87 7.84 5.74
CA GLN A 197 -5.24 8.24 5.38
C GLN A 197 -5.25 8.98 4.04
N ALA A 198 -4.37 9.96 3.86
CA ALA A 198 -4.29 10.75 2.64
C ALA A 198 -3.96 9.90 1.40
N VAL A 199 -3.02 8.95 1.53
CA VAL A 199 -2.66 8.00 0.46
C VAL A 199 -3.84 7.10 0.10
N LEU A 200 -4.57 6.58 1.10
CA LEU A 200 -5.76 5.77 0.85
C LEU A 200 -6.85 6.58 0.13
N LEU A 201 -7.08 7.83 0.53
CA LEU A 201 -8.01 8.75 -0.14
C LEU A 201 -7.56 9.05 -1.58
N ALA A 202 -6.25 9.25 -1.82
CA ALA A 202 -5.73 9.44 -3.16
C ALA A 202 -5.96 8.21 -4.06
N ILE A 203 -5.79 6.99 -3.52
CA ILE A 203 -6.09 5.73 -4.21
C ILE A 203 -7.59 5.59 -4.52
N ALA A 204 -8.47 6.20 -3.73
CA ALA A 204 -9.90 6.17 -4.02
C ALA A 204 -10.26 6.87 -5.35
N LEU A 205 -9.51 7.89 -5.78
CA LEU A 205 -9.80 8.63 -7.01
C LEU A 205 -9.82 7.74 -8.27
N PRO A 206 -8.75 6.98 -8.59
CA PRO A 206 -8.77 6.05 -9.72
C PRO A 206 -9.75 4.89 -9.51
N MET A 207 -9.97 4.43 -8.27
CA MET A 207 -10.96 3.40 -7.97
C MET A 207 -12.39 3.87 -8.25
N LEU A 208 -12.76 5.06 -7.81
CA LEU A 208 -14.07 5.68 -8.09
C LEU A 208 -14.27 5.88 -9.60
N TRP A 209 -13.23 6.36 -10.31
CA TRP A 209 -13.29 6.51 -11.76
C TRP A 209 -13.62 5.19 -12.46
N VAL A 210 -12.94 4.10 -12.12
CA VAL A 210 -13.19 2.78 -12.69
C VAL A 210 -14.59 2.26 -12.32
N PHE A 211 -15.01 2.44 -11.07
CA PHE A 211 -16.29 1.95 -10.57
C PHE A 211 -17.50 2.69 -11.17
N LEU A 212 -17.41 4.02 -11.27
CA LEU A 212 -18.51 4.89 -11.70
C LEU A 212 -18.42 5.33 -13.17
N SER A 213 -17.64 4.66 -14.02
CA SER A 213 -17.47 5.05 -15.42
C SER A 213 -18.50 4.47 -16.40
N GLN A 214 -19.55 3.78 -15.94
CA GLN A 214 -20.44 2.97 -16.81
C GLN A 214 -21.44 3.81 -17.62
N ASN A 215 -22.00 4.86 -17.03
CA ASN A 215 -22.95 5.75 -17.69
C ASN A 215 -22.73 7.22 -17.31
N ARG A 216 -23.44 8.14 -17.96
CA ARG A 216 -23.26 9.58 -17.75
C ARG A 216 -23.51 10.00 -16.29
N LEU A 217 -24.61 9.54 -15.70
CA LEU A 217 -24.98 9.88 -14.32
C LEU A 217 -23.91 9.39 -13.33
N GLN A 218 -23.46 8.15 -13.49
CA GLN A 218 -22.38 7.60 -12.64
C GLN A 218 -21.07 8.41 -12.80
N ARG A 219 -20.73 8.86 -14.02
CA ARG A 219 -19.55 9.71 -14.22
C ARG A 219 -19.68 11.04 -13.47
N TYR A 220 -20.82 11.71 -13.53
CA TYR A 220 -21.05 12.94 -12.76
C TYR A 220 -20.95 12.70 -11.25
N LEU A 221 -21.55 11.61 -10.76
CA LEU A 221 -21.42 11.21 -9.36
C LEU A 221 -19.97 10.90 -8.98
N GLY A 222 -19.23 10.21 -9.86
CA GLY A 222 -17.80 9.92 -9.67
C GLY A 222 -16.95 11.19 -9.59
N VAL A 223 -17.24 12.19 -10.43
CA VAL A 223 -16.58 13.50 -10.38
C VAL A 223 -16.90 14.21 -9.06
N LEU A 224 -18.17 14.26 -8.66
CA LEU A 224 -18.59 14.91 -7.42
C LEU A 224 -17.94 14.26 -6.19
N LEU A 225 -17.96 12.93 -6.11
CA LEU A 225 -17.30 12.18 -5.05
C LEU A 225 -15.78 12.34 -5.11
N GLY A 226 -15.19 12.39 -6.31
CA GLY A 226 -13.77 12.65 -6.50
C GLY A 226 -13.34 14.02 -5.97
N ILE A 227 -14.14 15.06 -6.22
CA ILE A 227 -13.93 16.40 -5.65
C ILE A 227 -13.97 16.34 -4.12
N PHE A 228 -15.01 15.70 -3.58
CA PHE A 228 -15.15 15.55 -2.13
C PHE A 228 -13.95 14.80 -1.50
N ILE A 229 -13.54 13.69 -2.09
CA ILE A 229 -12.34 12.95 -1.64
C ILE A 229 -11.08 13.82 -1.75
N GLY A 230 -10.92 14.55 -2.83
CA GLY A 230 -9.79 15.47 -2.99
C GLY A 230 -9.76 16.55 -1.90
N LEU A 231 -10.93 17.13 -1.53
CA LEU A 231 -11.03 18.07 -0.39
C LEU A 231 -10.58 17.40 0.91
N LEU A 232 -10.97 16.16 1.14
CA LEU A 232 -10.54 15.42 2.33
C LEU A 232 -9.03 15.14 2.33
N VAL A 233 -8.40 14.88 1.17
CA VAL A 233 -6.93 14.77 1.08
C VAL A 233 -6.27 16.06 1.56
N LEU A 234 -6.79 17.22 1.17
CA LEU A 234 -6.25 18.52 1.63
C LEU A 234 -6.42 18.70 3.14
N VAL A 235 -7.59 18.33 3.67
CA VAL A 235 -7.89 18.41 5.12
C VAL A 235 -6.90 17.58 5.95
N THR A 236 -6.34 16.49 5.41
CA THR A 236 -5.29 15.73 6.11
C THR A 236 -4.00 16.53 6.33
N GLY A 237 -3.72 17.57 5.53
CA GLY A 237 -2.47 18.32 5.53
C GLY A 237 -1.26 17.51 5.04
N SER A 238 -1.45 16.37 4.38
CA SER A 238 -0.39 15.48 3.91
C SER A 238 0.14 15.91 2.53
N ARG A 239 1.43 16.30 2.46
CA ARG A 239 2.10 16.64 1.19
C ARG A 239 2.23 15.43 0.28
N SER A 240 2.60 14.27 0.83
CA SER A 240 2.71 13.02 0.07
C SER A 240 1.35 12.56 -0.45
N GLY A 241 0.28 12.67 0.36
CA GLY A 241 -1.07 12.39 -0.07
C GLY A 241 -1.53 13.30 -1.21
N LEU A 242 -1.20 14.60 -1.15
CA LEU A 242 -1.51 15.55 -2.21
C LEU A 242 -0.79 15.19 -3.52
N LEU A 243 0.51 14.87 -3.47
CA LEU A 243 1.25 14.41 -4.65
C LEU A 243 0.64 13.13 -5.25
N CYS A 244 0.26 12.17 -4.40
CA CYS A 244 -0.44 10.96 -4.85
C CYS A 244 -1.78 11.28 -5.50
N ALA A 245 -2.56 12.23 -4.96
CA ALA A 245 -3.84 12.63 -5.53
C ALA A 245 -3.66 13.33 -6.90
N ILE A 246 -2.67 14.21 -7.03
CA ILE A 246 -2.32 14.84 -8.32
C ILE A 246 -1.93 13.76 -9.34
N LEU A 247 -1.03 12.84 -8.97
CA LEU A 247 -0.63 11.75 -9.86
C LEU A 247 -1.82 10.85 -10.23
N ALA A 248 -2.71 10.54 -9.27
CA ALA A 248 -3.92 9.78 -9.52
C ALA A 248 -4.79 10.47 -10.59
N LEU A 249 -5.02 11.78 -10.50
CA LEU A 249 -5.78 12.56 -11.47
C LEU A 249 -5.10 12.58 -12.85
N VAL A 250 -3.79 12.76 -12.92
CA VAL A 250 -3.00 12.74 -14.17
C VAL A 250 -3.10 11.38 -14.86
N LEU A 251 -3.22 10.30 -14.09
CA LEU A 251 -3.31 8.94 -14.64
C LEU A 251 -4.74 8.49 -15.01
N LEU A 252 -5.80 9.29 -14.76
CA LEU A 252 -7.17 8.93 -15.12
C LEU A 252 -7.37 8.63 -16.62
N PRO A 253 -6.76 9.34 -17.59
CA PRO A 253 -6.85 8.98 -18.99
C PRO A 253 -6.42 7.54 -19.28
N PHE A 254 -5.38 7.06 -18.60
CA PHE A 254 -4.88 5.69 -18.70
C PHE A 254 -5.90 4.62 -18.26
N LEU A 255 -6.91 5.02 -17.47
CA LEU A 255 -8.00 4.18 -16.98
C LEU A 255 -9.32 4.37 -17.76
N THR A 256 -9.37 5.33 -18.68
CA THR A 256 -10.60 5.66 -19.40
C THR A 256 -10.79 4.71 -20.57
N LEU A 257 -11.92 3.99 -20.61
CA LEU A 257 -12.24 3.08 -21.69
C LEU A 257 -12.27 3.82 -23.03
N LYS A 258 -11.72 3.19 -24.07
CA LYS A 258 -11.80 3.70 -25.45
C LYS A 258 -13.27 3.95 -25.79
N PRO A 259 -13.64 5.14 -26.30
CA PRO A 259 -15.00 5.36 -26.79
C PRO A 259 -15.31 4.33 -27.86
N ALA A 260 -16.47 3.66 -27.78
CA ALA A 260 -16.92 2.83 -28.88
C ALA A 260 -16.99 3.68 -30.14
N ASP A 261 -16.52 3.18 -31.26
CA ASP A 261 -16.60 3.81 -32.57
C ASP A 261 -18.10 3.90 -32.99
N GLN A 262 -18.85 4.82 -32.38
CA GLN A 262 -20.18 5.17 -32.85
C GLN A 262 -20.01 6.13 -34.01
N PRO A 263 -20.68 5.87 -35.16
CA PRO A 263 -20.70 6.82 -36.26
C PRO A 263 -21.22 8.16 -35.71
N ILE A 264 -20.47 9.22 -35.95
CA ILE A 264 -20.81 10.59 -35.53
C ILE A 264 -22.10 10.97 -36.27
N LYS A 265 -23.24 10.80 -35.61
CA LYS A 265 -24.46 11.47 -36.05
C LYS A 265 -24.24 12.96 -35.78
N SER A 266 -23.93 13.66 -36.86
CA SER A 266 -23.77 15.12 -36.87
C SER A 266 -25.10 15.79 -36.55
N THR A 267 -25.35 16.11 -35.30
CA THR A 267 -26.38 17.06 -34.92
C THR A 267 -25.93 17.73 -33.61
N GLY A 268 -25.49 18.97 -33.73
CA GLY A 268 -25.15 19.86 -32.62
C GLY A 268 -23.73 19.60 -32.04
N GLN A 269 -22.76 20.36 -32.51
CA GLN A 269 -21.50 20.56 -31.83
C GLN A 269 -21.74 21.30 -30.49
N VAL A 270 -22.31 20.64 -29.52
CA VAL A 270 -22.04 20.99 -28.13
C VAL A 270 -20.60 20.59 -27.88
N LEU A 271 -19.74 21.55 -27.53
CA LEU A 271 -18.34 21.35 -27.16
C LEU A 271 -18.26 20.06 -26.29
N ARG A 272 -17.82 18.96 -26.88
CA ARG A 272 -17.49 17.73 -26.14
C ARG A 272 -16.15 18.01 -25.44
N VAL A 273 -16.16 18.88 -24.44
CA VAL A 273 -15.04 19.03 -23.54
C VAL A 273 -14.78 17.64 -22.99
N ALA A 274 -13.65 17.04 -23.36
CA ALA A 274 -13.33 15.71 -22.91
C ALA A 274 -13.37 15.69 -21.39
N PRO A 275 -14.03 14.72 -20.74
CA PRO A 275 -14.21 14.71 -19.28
C PRO A 275 -12.91 14.92 -18.49
N TRP A 276 -11.77 14.52 -19.07
CA TRP A 276 -10.44 14.72 -18.47
C TRP A 276 -9.99 16.19 -18.48
N ILE A 277 -10.40 17.03 -19.46
CA ILE A 277 -10.10 18.48 -19.45
C ILE A 277 -10.88 19.14 -18.32
N LEU A 278 -12.15 18.77 -18.13
CA LEU A 278 -12.95 19.22 -16.99
C LEU A 278 -12.32 18.77 -15.66
N LEU A 279 -11.86 17.51 -15.57
CA LEU A 279 -11.23 16.97 -14.37
C LEU A 279 -9.88 17.62 -14.09
N THR A 280 -9.06 17.87 -15.12
CA THR A 280 -7.77 18.58 -14.98
C THR A 280 -8.01 20.05 -14.61
N GLY A 281 -8.95 20.72 -15.28
CA GLY A 281 -9.34 22.09 -14.94
C GLY A 281 -9.90 22.19 -13.53
N LEU A 282 -10.77 21.25 -13.14
CA LEU A 282 -11.32 21.16 -11.80
C LEU A 282 -10.25 20.82 -10.76
N GLY A 283 -9.30 19.96 -11.09
CA GLY A 283 -8.13 19.66 -10.26
C GLY A 283 -7.22 20.88 -10.04
N LEU A 284 -7.04 21.69 -11.07
CA LEU A 284 -6.29 22.95 -10.99
C LEU A 284 -7.04 24.03 -10.20
N ILE A 285 -8.36 24.16 -10.42
CA ILE A 285 -9.23 25.05 -9.63
C ILE A 285 -9.23 24.61 -8.17
N PHE A 286 -9.29 23.30 -7.95
CA PHE A 286 -9.25 22.71 -6.64
C PHE A 286 -7.90 22.92 -5.94
N ALA A 287 -6.78 22.73 -6.64
CA ALA A 287 -5.45 23.07 -6.14
C ALA A 287 -5.32 24.56 -5.83
N GLY A 288 -5.85 25.42 -6.70
CA GLY A 288 -5.89 26.87 -6.49
C GLY A 288 -6.78 27.27 -5.31
N PHE A 289 -7.96 26.68 -5.18
CA PHE A 289 -8.89 26.91 -4.05
C PHE A 289 -8.32 26.36 -2.74
N ALA A 290 -7.64 25.24 -2.79
CA ALA A 290 -6.92 24.65 -1.66
C ALA A 290 -5.77 25.53 -1.18
N LEU A 291 -5.01 26.09 -2.12
CA LEU A 291 -3.98 27.09 -1.83
C LEU A 291 -4.59 28.38 -1.26
N TRP A 292 -5.81 28.73 -1.66
CA TRP A 292 -6.51 29.92 -1.18
C TRP A 292 -7.16 29.72 0.19
N LEU A 293 -7.93 28.62 0.40
CA LEU A 293 -8.49 28.27 1.71
C LEU A 293 -7.40 27.89 2.72
N GLY A 294 -6.33 27.28 2.23
CA GLY A 294 -5.18 26.86 2.99
C GLY A 294 -4.38 28.00 3.62
N ARG A 295 -4.71 29.25 3.34
CA ARG A 295 -3.95 30.38 3.91
C ARG A 295 -4.08 30.53 5.43
N ALA A 296 -5.16 30.07 6.07
CA ALA A 296 -5.32 30.25 7.51
C ALA A 296 -5.05 28.95 8.31
N ILE A 297 -5.68 27.82 7.95
CA ILE A 297 -5.58 26.57 8.72
C ILE A 297 -4.53 25.61 8.16
N ALA A 298 -4.39 25.55 6.84
CA ALA A 298 -3.36 24.71 6.22
C ALA A 298 -1.98 25.38 6.25
N TRP A 299 -1.89 26.70 6.42
CA TRP A 299 -0.60 27.37 6.57
C TRP A 299 0.05 27.02 7.91
N GLU A 300 -0.68 27.02 9.01
CA GLU A 300 -0.20 26.49 10.30
C GLU A 300 0.17 25.02 10.21
N ARG A 301 -0.70 24.19 9.64
CA ARG A 301 -0.44 22.75 9.44
C ARG A 301 0.65 22.48 8.40
N LEU A 302 0.81 23.33 7.38
CA LEU A 302 1.93 23.27 6.44
C LEU A 302 3.25 23.69 7.11
N GLN A 303 3.23 24.60 8.05
CA GLN A 303 4.40 24.94 8.87
C GLN A 303 4.77 23.82 9.84
N GLU A 304 3.81 23.22 10.53
CA GLU A 304 4.05 22.03 11.35
C GLU A 304 4.55 20.84 10.51
N SER A 305 3.98 20.63 9.32
CA SER A 305 4.46 19.60 8.38
C SER A 305 5.82 19.97 7.76
N THR A 306 6.23 21.26 7.83
CA THR A 306 7.56 21.71 7.43
C THR A 306 8.59 21.28 8.46
N ALA A 307 8.31 21.43 9.76
CA ALA A 307 9.16 20.94 10.84
C ALA A 307 9.35 19.41 10.79
N GLU A 308 8.26 18.64 10.62
CA GLU A 308 8.37 17.18 10.40
C GLU A 308 9.15 16.83 9.13
N GLY A 309 8.98 17.61 8.05
CA GLY A 309 9.71 17.43 6.80
C GLY A 309 11.19 17.78 6.92
N GLU A 310 11.53 18.85 7.62
CA GLU A 310 12.91 19.25 7.92
C GLU A 310 13.61 18.19 8.76
N TRP A 311 12.92 17.59 9.72
CA TRP A 311 13.43 16.52 10.55
C TRP A 311 13.76 15.25 9.76
N ARG A 312 12.85 14.85 8.86
CA ARG A 312 13.08 13.71 7.97
C ARG A 312 14.26 13.95 7.03
N LEU A 313 14.41 15.17 6.51
CA LEU A 313 15.55 15.55 5.67
C LEU A 313 16.85 15.58 6.47
N ALA A 314 16.83 16.08 7.72
CA ALA A 314 17.98 16.08 8.61
C ALA A 314 18.43 14.65 9.01
N ALA A 315 17.50 13.70 9.06
CA ALA A 315 17.81 12.30 9.34
C ALA A 315 18.40 11.54 8.12
N LEU A 316 18.23 12.03 6.88
CA LEU A 316 18.73 11.32 5.68
C LEU A 316 20.23 11.04 5.69
N PRO A 317 21.14 11.95 6.11
CA PRO A 317 22.55 11.64 6.24
C PRO A 317 22.80 10.48 7.21
N VAL A 318 22.11 10.44 8.36
CA VAL A 318 22.21 9.36 9.34
C VAL A 318 21.79 8.02 8.71
N VAL A 319 20.65 8.00 8.01
CA VAL A 319 20.15 6.79 7.32
C VAL A 319 21.15 6.33 6.25
N ARG A 320 21.74 7.26 5.47
CA ARG A 320 22.78 6.94 4.49
C ARG A 320 23.99 6.29 5.17
N ASP A 321 24.46 6.85 6.27
CA ASP A 321 25.62 6.33 6.99
C ASP A 321 25.31 4.96 7.62
N MET A 322 24.09 4.74 8.08
CA MET A 322 23.61 3.41 8.49
C MET A 322 23.62 2.42 7.33
N ILE A 323 23.17 2.81 6.12
CA ILE A 323 23.29 1.95 4.95
C ILE A 323 24.74 1.54 4.75
N MET A 324 25.68 2.49 4.74
CA MET A 324 27.11 2.18 4.53
C MET A 324 27.68 1.28 5.63
N GLN A 325 27.23 1.45 6.87
CA GLN A 325 27.70 0.68 8.03
C GLN A 325 27.23 -0.78 7.98
N TYR A 326 26.00 -1.04 7.53
CA TYR A 326 25.40 -2.39 7.56
C TYR A 326 25.42 -3.11 6.21
N PHE A 327 25.72 -2.43 5.10
CA PHE A 327 25.81 -3.04 3.77
C PHE A 327 27.05 -3.95 3.67
N PRO A 328 26.96 -5.10 2.96
CA PRO A 328 25.83 -5.63 2.17
C PRO A 328 24.83 -6.46 2.94
N ALA A 329 25.06 -6.80 4.18
CA ALA A 329 24.25 -7.73 4.96
C ALA A 329 22.90 -7.12 5.39
N GLY A 330 22.89 -5.87 5.85
CA GLY A 330 21.79 -5.25 6.55
C GLY A 330 21.78 -5.58 8.06
N GLY A 331 20.93 -4.87 8.81
CA GLY A 331 20.76 -5.06 10.26
C GLY A 331 19.77 -6.15 10.65
N GLY A 332 18.98 -6.64 9.70
CA GLY A 332 17.81 -7.50 9.87
C GLY A 332 16.49 -6.73 9.80
N ALA A 333 15.47 -7.31 9.19
CA ALA A 333 14.15 -6.69 9.07
C ALA A 333 13.59 -6.29 10.44
N GLY A 334 12.99 -5.10 10.53
CA GLY A 334 12.42 -4.57 11.78
C GLY A 334 13.46 -4.09 12.80
N SER A 335 14.74 -3.95 12.44
CA SER A 335 15.79 -3.45 13.33
C SER A 335 16.01 -1.93 13.24
N PHE A 336 15.32 -1.23 12.35
CA PHE A 336 15.61 0.17 12.04
C PHE A 336 15.59 1.07 13.28
N ALA A 337 14.57 0.98 14.11
CA ALA A 337 14.41 1.89 15.25
C ALA A 337 15.58 1.79 16.23
N GLU A 338 15.99 0.58 16.59
CA GLU A 338 17.08 0.33 17.53
C GLU A 338 18.44 0.72 16.93
N LEU A 339 18.64 0.49 15.64
CA LEU A 339 19.86 0.89 14.95
C LEU A 339 19.93 2.40 14.78
N TYR A 340 18.79 3.07 14.51
CA TYR A 340 18.74 4.52 14.39
C TYR A 340 19.05 5.19 15.75
N GLN A 341 18.42 4.74 16.83
CA GLN A 341 18.69 5.24 18.19
C GLN A 341 20.17 5.19 18.57
N ARG A 342 20.90 4.18 18.07
CA ARG A 342 22.35 4.08 18.27
C ARG A 342 23.15 5.09 17.43
N SER A 343 22.63 5.47 16.26
CA SER A 343 23.32 6.30 15.27
C SER A 343 22.84 7.77 15.30
N GLU A 344 21.77 8.05 16.06
CA GLU A 344 21.16 9.36 16.13
C GLU A 344 22.09 10.37 16.81
N PRO A 345 22.44 11.49 16.16
CA PRO A 345 23.26 12.52 16.77
C PRO A 345 22.45 13.33 17.80
N ASP A 346 23.12 13.84 18.83
CA ASP A 346 22.50 14.64 19.89
C ASP A 346 21.68 15.82 19.37
N SER A 347 22.07 16.39 18.22
CA SER A 347 21.37 17.50 17.58
C SER A 347 19.98 17.14 17.03
N LEU A 348 19.68 15.85 16.86
CA LEU A 348 18.39 15.34 16.37
C LEU A 348 17.54 14.72 17.48
N LEU A 349 18.06 14.63 18.71
CA LEU A 349 17.33 14.08 19.84
C LEU A 349 16.10 14.92 20.18
N THR A 350 14.96 14.26 20.31
CA THR A 350 13.69 14.88 20.72
C THR A 350 12.92 13.95 21.66
N ASN A 351 11.74 14.38 22.11
CA ASN A 351 10.84 13.55 22.91
C ASN A 351 10.19 12.39 22.14
N ALA A 352 10.32 12.38 20.81
CA ALA A 352 9.85 11.31 19.93
C ALA A 352 11.06 10.58 19.33
N TYR A 353 10.91 9.30 19.02
CA TYR A 353 11.94 8.52 18.36
C TYR A 353 11.51 8.15 16.95
N PHE A 354 12.48 8.00 16.06
CA PHE A 354 12.28 7.53 14.71
C PHE A 354 11.99 6.02 14.71
N ASN A 355 10.72 5.65 14.58
CA ASN A 355 10.31 4.25 14.48
C ASN A 355 10.57 3.64 13.10
N HIS A 356 10.67 4.46 12.05
CA HIS A 356 10.94 4.12 10.66
C HIS A 356 11.73 5.23 9.97
N ALA A 357 12.42 4.92 8.88
CA ALA A 357 13.16 5.89 8.08
C ALA A 357 12.25 6.93 7.36
N HIS A 358 10.92 6.81 7.46
CA HIS A 358 9.95 7.53 6.64
C HIS A 358 10.25 7.48 5.14
N ASN A 359 10.91 6.41 4.73
CA ASN A 359 11.23 6.05 3.35
C ASN A 359 11.46 4.54 3.33
N ASP A 360 10.46 3.77 2.90
CA ASP A 360 10.53 2.30 2.85
C ASP A 360 11.68 1.79 1.96
N TRP A 361 12.02 2.52 0.89
CA TRP A 361 13.09 2.14 -0.01
C TRP A 361 14.46 2.17 0.67
N LEU A 362 14.74 3.23 1.43
CA LEU A 362 15.99 3.36 2.18
C LEU A 362 16.02 2.43 3.40
N GLU A 363 14.89 2.27 4.09
CA GLU A 363 14.83 1.39 5.25
C GLU A 363 15.13 -0.06 4.89
N VAL A 364 14.62 -0.55 3.75
CA VAL A 364 14.95 -1.89 3.23
C VAL A 364 16.46 -2.04 2.97
N LEU A 365 17.15 -0.99 2.52
CA LEU A 365 18.60 -1.05 2.34
C LEU A 365 19.36 -1.16 3.68
N VAL A 366 18.90 -0.44 4.72
CA VAL A 366 19.48 -0.53 6.08
C VAL A 366 19.25 -1.91 6.68
N THR A 367 18.01 -2.42 6.56
CA THR A 367 17.58 -3.63 7.28
C THR A 367 17.94 -4.91 6.55
N ASP A 368 17.81 -4.93 5.22
CA ASP A 368 17.89 -6.15 4.41
C ASP A 368 19.04 -6.13 3.38
N GLY A 369 19.79 -5.04 3.32
CA GLY A 369 20.99 -4.89 2.52
C GLY A 369 20.80 -5.23 1.04
N VAL A 370 21.73 -6.02 0.48
CA VAL A 370 21.71 -6.43 -0.93
C VAL A 370 20.50 -7.33 -1.27
N ALA A 371 20.05 -8.15 -0.32
CA ALA A 371 18.89 -9.02 -0.54
C ALA A 371 17.62 -8.17 -0.69
N GLY A 372 17.43 -7.16 0.17
CA GLY A 372 16.33 -6.20 0.05
C GLY A 372 16.40 -5.41 -1.26
N ALA A 373 17.60 -4.91 -1.63
CA ALA A 373 17.81 -4.21 -2.90
C ALA A 373 17.43 -5.08 -4.11
N ALA A 374 17.79 -6.37 -4.11
CA ALA A 374 17.46 -7.30 -5.18
C ALA A 374 15.94 -7.55 -5.26
N ILE A 375 15.24 -7.66 -4.12
CA ILE A 375 13.79 -7.79 -4.05
C ILE A 375 13.11 -6.54 -4.63
N LEU A 376 13.54 -5.35 -4.22
CA LEU A 376 13.01 -4.08 -4.74
C LEU A 376 13.24 -3.95 -6.25
N LEU A 377 14.44 -4.27 -6.73
CA LEU A 377 14.75 -4.25 -8.16
C LEU A 377 13.87 -5.22 -8.94
N ALA A 378 13.69 -6.45 -8.44
CA ALA A 378 12.82 -7.44 -9.09
C ALA A 378 11.36 -6.95 -9.15
N ALA A 379 10.85 -6.32 -8.08
CA ALA A 379 9.52 -5.73 -8.04
C ALA A 379 9.37 -4.57 -9.06
N VAL A 380 10.35 -3.65 -9.12
CA VAL A 380 10.37 -2.55 -10.10
C VAL A 380 10.39 -3.07 -11.53
N LEU A 381 11.26 -4.05 -11.82
CA LEU A 381 11.34 -4.65 -13.17
C LEU A 381 10.04 -5.34 -13.57
N ALA A 382 9.39 -6.05 -12.64
CA ALA A 382 8.09 -6.66 -12.89
C ALA A 382 6.99 -5.61 -13.12
N TYR A 383 6.99 -4.53 -12.34
CA TYR A 383 6.10 -3.40 -12.53
C TYR A 383 6.29 -2.75 -13.92
N CYS A 384 7.52 -2.45 -14.31
CA CYS A 384 7.83 -1.87 -15.63
C CYS A 384 7.38 -2.79 -16.77
N ARG A 385 7.54 -4.12 -16.64
CA ARG A 385 7.01 -5.09 -17.61
C ARG A 385 5.47 -5.03 -17.66
N GLY A 386 4.79 -4.88 -16.51
CA GLY A 386 3.35 -4.69 -16.43
C GLY A 386 2.89 -3.44 -17.17
N VAL A 387 3.55 -2.31 -16.94
CA VAL A 387 3.29 -1.03 -17.65
C VAL A 387 3.51 -1.20 -19.16
N LYS A 388 4.64 -1.78 -19.58
CA LYS A 388 4.94 -2.04 -20.99
C LYS A 388 3.83 -2.87 -21.67
N ARG A 389 3.34 -3.91 -21.02
CA ARG A 389 2.23 -4.74 -21.52
C ARG A 389 0.93 -3.94 -21.64
N ALA A 390 0.59 -3.16 -20.63
CA ALA A 390 -0.60 -2.33 -20.64
C ALA A 390 -0.56 -1.27 -21.76
N LEU A 391 0.60 -0.68 -22.03
CA LEU A 391 0.79 0.28 -23.12
C LEU A 391 0.83 -0.37 -24.50
N ALA A 392 1.24 -1.63 -24.61
CA ALA A 392 1.23 -2.36 -25.89
C ALA A 392 -0.18 -2.54 -26.47
N SER A 393 -1.24 -2.51 -25.63
CA SER A 393 -2.64 -2.50 -26.07
C SER A 393 -3.16 -1.11 -26.47
N GLY A 394 -2.33 -0.06 -26.34
CA GLY A 394 -2.65 1.34 -26.60
C GLY A 394 -2.77 2.18 -25.33
N LEU A 395 -2.97 3.49 -25.48
CA LEU A 395 -3.08 4.42 -24.34
C LEU A 395 -4.36 4.18 -23.52
N PHE A 396 -5.45 3.80 -24.13
CA PHE A 396 -6.75 3.57 -23.50
C PHE A 396 -7.05 2.07 -23.40
N PRO A 397 -7.64 1.60 -22.28
CA PRO A 397 -8.07 0.21 -22.15
C PRO A 397 -9.21 -0.10 -23.14
N ARG A 398 -9.19 -1.31 -23.71
CA ARG A 398 -10.18 -1.77 -24.70
C ARG A 398 -11.44 -2.27 -24.01
N ASP A 399 -11.28 -2.89 -22.87
CA ASP A 399 -12.36 -3.52 -22.10
C ASP A 399 -12.20 -3.32 -20.59
N ARG A 400 -13.14 -3.83 -19.83
CA ARG A 400 -13.15 -3.78 -18.37
C ARG A 400 -11.99 -4.58 -17.74
N GLY A 401 -11.58 -5.66 -18.37
CA GLY A 401 -10.45 -6.47 -17.88
C GLY A 401 -9.16 -5.65 -17.89
N GLU A 402 -8.83 -5.05 -19.04
CA GLU A 402 -7.68 -4.15 -19.18
C GLU A 402 -7.78 -2.93 -18.25
N GLN A 403 -9.01 -2.41 -18.03
CA GLN A 403 -9.23 -1.28 -17.12
C GLN A 403 -8.84 -1.64 -15.68
N TYR A 404 -9.22 -2.83 -15.19
CA TYR A 404 -8.82 -3.29 -13.86
C TYR A 404 -7.31 -3.58 -13.77
N GLN A 405 -6.72 -4.14 -14.84
CA GLN A 405 -5.28 -4.35 -14.88
C GLN A 405 -4.50 -3.04 -14.73
N ARG A 406 -4.95 -1.99 -15.42
CA ARG A 406 -4.35 -0.65 -15.32
C ARG A 406 -4.63 0.00 -13.98
N LEU A 407 -5.80 -0.23 -13.39
CA LEU A 407 -6.09 0.21 -12.02
C LEU A 407 -5.08 -0.36 -11.04
N GLY A 408 -4.76 -1.65 -11.13
CA GLY A 408 -3.73 -2.28 -10.32
C GLY A 408 -2.37 -1.57 -10.45
N LEU A 409 -1.95 -1.27 -11.70
CA LEU A 409 -0.71 -0.54 -11.96
C LEU A 409 -0.73 0.87 -11.32
N VAL A 410 -1.82 1.60 -11.45
CA VAL A 410 -1.94 2.95 -10.88
C VAL A 410 -1.88 2.90 -9.36
N VAL A 411 -2.61 1.97 -8.71
CA VAL A 411 -2.60 1.84 -7.24
C VAL A 411 -1.20 1.47 -6.72
N VAL A 412 -0.51 0.54 -7.39
CA VAL A 412 0.88 0.17 -7.03
C VAL A 412 1.81 1.38 -7.18
N ALA A 413 1.68 2.18 -8.26
CA ALA A 413 2.48 3.39 -8.45
C ALA A 413 2.27 4.41 -7.33
N LEU A 414 1.02 4.64 -6.93
CA LEU A 414 0.68 5.59 -5.85
C LEU A 414 1.27 5.14 -4.51
N LEU A 415 1.19 3.85 -4.18
CA LEU A 415 1.78 3.31 -2.96
C LEU A 415 3.31 3.34 -3.00
N ALA A 416 3.92 3.03 -4.14
CA ALA A 416 5.37 3.11 -4.32
C ALA A 416 5.89 4.56 -4.20
N LEU A 417 5.14 5.53 -4.75
CA LEU A 417 5.45 6.97 -4.59
C LEU A 417 5.33 7.39 -3.12
N ALA A 418 4.25 6.99 -2.44
CA ALA A 418 4.05 7.30 -1.02
C ALA A 418 5.17 6.70 -0.14
N SER A 419 5.69 5.52 -0.49
CA SER A 419 6.78 4.85 0.20
C SER A 419 8.15 5.57 0.08
N ILE A 420 8.27 6.61 -0.77
CA ILE A 420 9.46 7.48 -0.83
C ILE A 420 9.50 8.46 0.35
N SER A 421 8.34 8.85 0.87
CA SER A 421 8.22 9.88 1.90
C SER A 421 7.56 9.42 3.20
N ASP A 422 7.13 8.15 3.25
CA ASP A 422 6.52 7.51 4.41
C ASP A 422 6.61 5.97 4.28
N TYR A 423 5.87 5.22 5.11
CA TYR A 423 5.88 3.75 5.19
C TYR A 423 4.46 3.13 5.12
N PRO A 424 3.65 3.44 4.08
CA PRO A 424 2.24 3.02 4.03
C PRO A 424 2.07 1.49 4.00
N LEU A 425 3.01 0.76 3.39
CA LEU A 425 2.94 -0.69 3.26
C LEU A 425 3.20 -1.45 4.57
N ARG A 426 3.63 -0.76 5.63
CA ARG A 426 3.78 -1.35 6.97
C ARG A 426 2.46 -1.39 7.74
N THR A 427 1.41 -0.72 7.25
CA THR A 427 0.06 -0.88 7.80
C THR A 427 -0.63 -2.09 7.16
N PRO A 428 -1.17 -3.02 7.95
CA PRO A 428 -1.84 -4.21 7.43
C PRO A 428 -2.90 -3.94 6.38
N PHE A 429 -3.71 -2.90 6.57
CA PHE A 429 -4.78 -2.57 5.62
C PHE A 429 -4.25 -2.14 4.25
N LEU A 430 -3.29 -1.20 4.19
CA LEU A 430 -2.70 -0.74 2.93
C LEU A 430 -1.85 -1.84 2.27
N ALA A 431 -1.19 -2.70 3.05
CA ALA A 431 -0.48 -3.86 2.53
C ALA A 431 -1.44 -4.85 1.82
N CYS A 432 -2.62 -5.09 2.38
CA CYS A 432 -3.66 -5.89 1.72
C CYS A 432 -4.18 -5.20 0.45
N VAL A 433 -4.43 -3.89 0.47
CA VAL A 433 -4.83 -3.13 -0.73
C VAL A 433 -3.76 -3.21 -1.82
N PHE A 434 -2.47 -3.11 -1.45
CA PHE A 434 -1.35 -3.32 -2.37
C PHE A 434 -1.38 -4.71 -3.02
N VAL A 435 -1.54 -5.78 -2.23
CA VAL A 435 -1.62 -7.14 -2.75
C VAL A 435 -2.79 -7.30 -3.72
N LEU A 436 -3.96 -6.75 -3.40
CA LEU A 436 -5.12 -6.79 -4.30
C LEU A 436 -4.85 -6.03 -5.60
N ALA A 437 -4.16 -4.90 -5.54
CA ALA A 437 -3.74 -4.16 -6.73
C ALA A 437 -2.76 -4.98 -7.58
N VAL A 438 -1.81 -5.70 -6.98
CA VAL A 438 -0.91 -6.62 -7.67
C VAL A 438 -1.69 -7.75 -8.35
N LEU A 439 -2.72 -8.31 -7.70
CA LEU A 439 -3.58 -9.35 -8.29
C LEU A 439 -4.44 -8.85 -9.46
N TRP A 440 -4.71 -7.55 -9.55
CA TRP A 440 -5.36 -6.94 -10.73
C TRP A 440 -4.38 -6.69 -11.89
N MET A 441 -3.07 -6.55 -11.64
CA MET A 441 -2.09 -6.23 -12.68
C MET A 441 -2.04 -7.28 -13.81
N PRO A 442 -1.55 -6.92 -15.02
CA PRO A 442 -1.44 -7.86 -16.11
C PRO A 442 -0.39 -8.94 -15.82
N HIS A 443 -0.83 -10.19 -15.81
CA HIS A 443 0.03 -11.35 -15.57
C HIS A 443 0.52 -11.98 -16.89
N SER A 444 1.70 -12.62 -16.86
CA SER A 444 2.25 -13.36 -17.97
C SER A 444 1.61 -14.75 -18.02
N VAL A 445 0.42 -14.90 -18.52
CA VAL A 445 -0.11 -16.24 -18.77
C VAL A 445 -0.30 -16.46 -20.25
N GLY A 446 0.40 -17.46 -20.76
CA GLY A 446 -0.06 -18.25 -21.89
C GLY A 446 -1.29 -19.09 -21.49
N GLY A 447 -2.33 -18.45 -21.00
CA GLY A 447 -3.61 -19.04 -20.70
C GLY A 447 -4.66 -18.37 -21.57
N ARG A 448 -5.17 -19.11 -22.55
CA ARG A 448 -6.35 -18.74 -23.34
C ARG A 448 -7.36 -18.11 -22.41
N ILE A 449 -7.71 -16.85 -22.66
CA ILE A 449 -8.94 -16.26 -22.17
C ILE A 449 -10.03 -17.21 -22.65
N SER A 450 -10.59 -18.02 -21.75
CA SER A 450 -11.84 -18.71 -22.03
C SER A 450 -12.85 -17.59 -22.29
N GLN A 451 -13.14 -17.36 -23.56
CA GLN A 451 -14.26 -16.54 -23.99
C GLN A 451 -15.48 -17.07 -23.23
N GLU A 452 -16.06 -16.26 -22.38
CA GLU A 452 -17.41 -16.56 -21.88
C GLU A 452 -18.28 -16.80 -23.12
N PRO A 453 -19.06 -17.91 -23.16
CA PRO A 453 -20.00 -18.14 -24.26
C PRO A 453 -20.92 -16.93 -24.30
N GLY A 454 -20.97 -16.27 -25.46
CA GLY A 454 -21.82 -15.11 -25.69
C GLY A 454 -23.23 -15.38 -25.23
N LEU A 455 -23.80 -14.46 -24.45
CA LEU A 455 -25.21 -14.39 -24.20
C LEU A 455 -25.95 -14.33 -25.55
N PRO A 456 -26.95 -15.18 -25.81
CA PRO A 456 -27.74 -15.08 -27.00
C PRO A 456 -28.43 -13.70 -27.02
N SER A 457 -28.32 -13.02 -28.17
CA SER A 457 -29.10 -11.83 -28.48
C SER A 457 -30.57 -12.15 -28.29
N ALA A 458 -31.20 -11.43 -27.35
CA ALA A 458 -32.66 -11.48 -27.21
C ALA A 458 -33.35 -10.99 -28.50
N PRO A 459 -34.53 -11.57 -28.87
CA PRO A 459 -35.26 -11.26 -30.05
C PRO A 459 -35.80 -9.82 -30.10
#